data_eb63f1065d690c09353df816597ad5ce
#
_entry.id   eb63f1065d690c09353df816597ad5ce
#
_cell.length_a   1.000
_cell.length_b   1.000
_cell.length_c   1.000
_cell.angle_alpha   90.00
_cell.angle_beta   90.00
_cell.angle_gamma   90.00
#
_symmetry.space_group_name_H-M   'P 1'
#
loop_
_entity.id
_entity.type
_entity.pdbx_description
1 polymer ?
#
loop_
_entity_poly.entity_id
_entity_poly.type
_entity_poly.pdbx_seq_one_letter_code
_entity_poly.pdbx_strand_id
1 'polypeptide(L)'
;MNGINRQWRRILLPLFFVFFAARGECGGVDIDLTVLSGNMLYAAVYNMVNDPTAYAGKTVKLDGTYVTYATDDPAAPIRACIVRDAAGCCASGLEFRLAAPQPYPPEDSQIMLVGTLALDDSETPPVLMLIDAAFAE
;
A
#
# COMPACT_ATOMS: atom_id res chain seq x y z
N MET A 1 -52.08 54.42 22.40
CA MET A 1 -52.23 54.28 20.96
C MET A 1 -50.99 53.57 20.43
N ASN A 2 -51.21 52.38 19.98
CA ASN A 2 -50.43 51.55 19.04
C ASN A 2 -48.95 51.30 19.35
N GLY A 3 -48.73 50.30 20.19
CA GLY A 3 -47.49 49.58 20.29
C GLY A 3 -47.46 48.44 19.29
N ILE A 4 -46.51 48.41 18.39
CA ILE A 4 -46.28 47.29 17.47
C ILE A 4 -45.23 46.42 18.10
N ASN A 5 -45.68 45.28 18.63
CA ASN A 5 -44.85 44.20 19.09
C ASN A 5 -44.13 43.57 17.90
N ARG A 6 -42.85 43.79 17.76
CA ARG A 6 -41.98 43.03 16.86
C ARG A 6 -41.33 41.87 17.66
N GLN A 7 -42.00 40.75 17.69
CA GLN A 7 -41.40 39.50 18.10
C GLN A 7 -40.35 39.07 17.08
N TRP A 8 -39.12 39.18 17.47
CA TRP A 8 -38.00 38.61 16.74
C TRP A 8 -37.99 37.10 17.02
N ARG A 9 -38.60 36.33 16.13
CA ARG A 9 -38.46 34.87 16.09
C ARG A 9 -37.01 34.56 15.74
N ARG A 10 -36.23 34.24 16.76
CA ARG A 10 -34.92 33.63 16.62
C ARG A 10 -35.13 32.27 15.98
N ILE A 11 -34.88 32.15 14.69
CA ILE A 11 -34.77 30.89 13.99
C ILE A 11 -33.40 30.32 14.37
N LEU A 12 -33.40 29.41 15.33
CA LEU A 12 -32.30 28.55 15.62
C LEU A 12 -32.20 27.54 14.46
N LEU A 13 -31.31 27.81 13.53
CA LEU A 13 -30.86 26.79 12.57
C LEU A 13 -30.05 25.76 13.35
N PRO A 14 -30.45 24.47 13.38
CA PRO A 14 -29.55 23.45 13.89
C PRO A 14 -28.44 23.28 12.85
N LEU A 15 -27.23 23.64 13.27
CA LEU A 15 -26.01 23.32 12.56
C LEU A 15 -25.86 21.80 12.57
N PHE A 16 -26.34 21.16 11.53
CA PHE A 16 -26.15 19.75 11.30
C PHE A 16 -24.65 19.53 10.99
N PHE A 17 -23.90 19.27 12.06
CA PHE A 17 -22.52 18.82 11.94
C PHE A 17 -22.59 17.42 11.34
N VAL A 18 -22.53 17.33 10.02
CA VAL A 18 -22.31 16.07 9.34
C VAL A 18 -20.89 15.63 9.69
N PHE A 19 -20.79 14.83 10.74
CA PHE A 19 -19.59 14.06 11.04
C PHE A 19 -19.42 13.08 9.88
N PHE A 20 -18.64 13.48 8.89
CA PHE A 20 -18.12 12.57 7.89
C PHE A 20 -17.12 11.66 8.64
N ALA A 21 -17.67 10.62 9.24
CA ALA A 21 -16.85 9.51 9.71
C ALA A 21 -16.18 8.95 8.45
N ALA A 22 -14.92 9.27 8.27
CA ALA A 22 -14.04 8.52 7.40
C ALA A 22 -14.08 7.07 7.93
N ARG A 23 -14.93 6.27 7.32
CA ARG A 23 -14.86 4.82 7.43
C ARG A 23 -13.51 4.46 6.83
N GLY A 24 -12.52 4.25 7.69
CA GLY A 24 -11.40 3.39 7.35
C GLY A 24 -12.03 2.05 6.98
N GLU A 25 -12.23 1.82 5.69
CA GLU A 25 -12.46 0.48 5.21
C GLU A 25 -11.24 -0.31 5.64
N CYS A 26 -11.43 -1.22 6.60
CA CYS A 26 -10.58 -2.37 6.75
C CYS A 26 -10.77 -3.17 5.45
N GLY A 27 -10.14 -2.72 4.38
CA GLY A 27 -10.06 -3.44 3.14
C GLY A 27 -9.39 -4.78 3.46
N GLY A 28 -10.14 -5.88 3.30
CA GLY A 28 -9.59 -7.20 3.50
C GLY A 28 -8.40 -7.38 2.56
N VAL A 29 -7.36 -8.10 3.01
CA VAL A 29 -6.25 -8.51 2.15
C VAL A 29 -6.76 -9.58 1.20
N ASP A 30 -6.64 -9.33 -0.11
CA ASP A 30 -7.07 -10.30 -1.13
C ASP A 30 -6.13 -11.49 -1.22
N ILE A 31 -4.83 -11.22 -1.03
CA ILE A 31 -3.78 -12.23 -1.12
C ILE A 31 -2.84 -12.09 0.08
N ASP A 32 -2.89 -13.04 1.00
CA ASP A 32 -1.97 -13.11 2.12
C ASP A 32 -0.85 -14.10 1.80
N LEU A 33 0.34 -13.57 1.49
CA LEU A 33 1.52 -14.37 1.17
C LEU A 33 2.31 -14.77 2.43
N THR A 34 2.02 -14.18 3.59
CA THR A 34 2.74 -14.47 4.84
C THR A 34 2.44 -15.88 5.37
N VAL A 35 1.38 -16.53 4.87
CA VAL A 35 1.07 -17.93 5.18
C VAL A 35 1.90 -18.95 4.37
N LEU A 36 2.63 -18.44 3.36
CA LEU A 36 3.50 -19.25 2.51
C LEU A 36 4.94 -19.19 3.01
N SER A 37 5.74 -20.14 2.64
CA SER A 37 7.16 -20.15 2.99
C SER A 37 8.03 -20.76 1.90
N GLY A 38 9.31 -20.39 1.90
CA GLY A 38 10.32 -20.96 1.02
C GLY A 38 9.89 -20.89 -0.45
N ASN A 39 9.92 -22.04 -1.11
CA ASN A 39 9.66 -22.12 -2.56
C ASN A 39 8.24 -21.68 -2.94
N MET A 40 7.25 -21.83 -2.06
CA MET A 40 5.88 -21.45 -2.38
C MET A 40 5.71 -19.93 -2.39
N LEU A 41 6.31 -19.23 -1.42
CA LEU A 41 6.33 -17.78 -1.38
C LEU A 41 7.07 -17.22 -2.62
N TYR A 42 8.27 -17.74 -2.90
CA TYR A 42 9.03 -17.34 -4.08
C TYR A 42 8.23 -17.55 -5.36
N ALA A 43 7.63 -18.74 -5.57
CA ALA A 43 6.85 -19.04 -6.76
C ALA A 43 5.63 -18.14 -6.91
N ALA A 44 4.96 -17.80 -5.81
CA ALA A 44 3.82 -16.90 -5.84
C ALA A 44 4.23 -15.49 -6.32
N VAL A 45 5.28 -14.92 -5.73
CA VAL A 45 5.79 -13.59 -6.14
C VAL A 45 6.34 -13.63 -7.56
N TYR A 46 7.07 -14.68 -7.93
CA TYR A 46 7.57 -14.88 -9.29
C TYR A 46 6.43 -14.89 -10.33
N ASN A 47 5.32 -15.58 -10.04
CA ASN A 47 4.17 -15.60 -10.94
C ASN A 47 3.51 -14.22 -11.06
N MET A 48 3.42 -13.46 -9.95
CA MET A 48 2.88 -12.09 -9.97
C MET A 48 3.70 -11.19 -10.88
N VAL A 49 5.02 -11.27 -10.79
CA VAL A 49 5.93 -10.44 -11.62
C VAL A 49 5.86 -10.83 -13.09
N ASN A 50 5.66 -12.13 -13.40
CA ASN A 50 5.61 -12.59 -14.80
C ASN A 50 4.24 -12.44 -15.47
N ASP A 51 3.15 -12.36 -14.69
CA ASP A 51 1.80 -12.08 -15.20
C ASP A 51 1.17 -10.92 -14.40
N PRO A 52 1.73 -9.72 -14.52
CA PRO A 52 1.36 -8.60 -13.67
C PRO A 52 -0.10 -8.16 -13.83
N THR A 53 -0.68 -8.34 -15.02
CA THR A 53 -2.05 -7.92 -15.32
C THR A 53 -3.09 -8.74 -14.55
N ALA A 54 -2.80 -10.01 -14.25
CA ALA A 54 -3.69 -10.88 -13.48
C ALA A 54 -3.82 -10.47 -12.00
N TYR A 55 -2.87 -9.67 -11.51
CA TYR A 55 -2.78 -9.31 -10.08
C TYR A 55 -3.02 -7.84 -9.80
N ALA A 56 -2.95 -6.98 -10.81
CA ALA A 56 -3.19 -5.54 -10.65
C ALA A 56 -4.55 -5.26 -9.98
N GLY A 57 -4.56 -4.31 -9.05
CA GLY A 57 -5.74 -3.90 -8.28
C GLY A 57 -6.01 -4.74 -7.02
N LYS A 58 -5.28 -5.82 -6.77
CA LYS A 58 -5.45 -6.66 -5.58
C LYS A 58 -4.64 -6.13 -4.41
N THR A 59 -5.18 -6.25 -3.21
CA THR A 59 -4.48 -5.96 -1.97
C THR A 59 -3.69 -7.18 -1.51
N VAL A 60 -2.39 -6.99 -1.30
CA VAL A 60 -1.46 -8.06 -0.93
C VAL A 60 -0.83 -7.77 0.42
N LYS A 61 -0.66 -8.82 1.22
CA LYS A 61 0.20 -8.84 2.40
C LYS A 61 1.39 -9.75 2.11
N LEU A 62 2.59 -9.21 2.31
CA LEU A 62 3.86 -9.84 1.91
C LEU A 62 4.91 -9.60 2.99
N ASP A 63 5.68 -10.63 3.33
CA ASP A 63 6.90 -10.52 4.12
C ASP A 63 8.13 -10.85 3.26
N GLY A 64 9.24 -10.18 3.56
CA GLY A 64 10.48 -10.38 2.83
C GLY A 64 11.59 -9.48 3.34
N THR A 65 12.66 -9.39 2.58
CA THR A 65 13.84 -8.59 2.90
C THR A 65 13.75 -7.23 2.23
N TYR A 66 13.95 -6.16 3.00
CA TYR A 66 14.04 -4.80 2.47
C TYR A 66 15.36 -4.60 1.73
N VAL A 67 15.28 -4.12 0.49
CA VAL A 67 16.46 -3.82 -0.34
C VAL A 67 16.24 -2.53 -1.10
N THR A 68 17.29 -1.73 -1.25
CA THR A 68 17.30 -0.53 -2.08
C THR A 68 18.22 -0.69 -3.29
N TYR A 69 17.77 -0.20 -4.42
CA TYR A 69 18.58 -0.13 -5.64
C TYR A 69 18.83 1.34 -6.00
N ALA A 70 20.06 1.67 -6.26
CA ALA A 70 20.44 3.00 -6.73
C ALA A 70 19.88 3.25 -8.14
N THR A 71 19.40 4.45 -8.36
CA THR A 71 18.99 4.95 -9.68
C THR A 71 19.91 6.11 -10.10
N ASP A 72 19.67 6.64 -11.29
CA ASP A 72 20.38 7.86 -11.76
C ASP A 72 20.06 9.08 -10.89
N ASP A 73 18.90 9.07 -10.19
CA ASP A 73 18.54 10.06 -9.19
C ASP A 73 18.78 9.51 -7.77
N PRO A 74 19.85 9.93 -7.07
CA PRO A 74 20.12 9.47 -5.71
C PRO A 74 19.01 9.79 -4.69
N ALA A 75 18.13 10.74 -4.99
CA ALA A 75 17.00 11.09 -4.13
C ALA A 75 15.80 10.15 -4.29
N ALA A 76 15.77 9.35 -5.36
CA ALA A 76 14.70 8.47 -5.71
C ALA A 76 15.16 7.01 -5.93
N PRO A 77 15.76 6.35 -4.91
CA PRO A 77 16.14 4.94 -5.05
C PRO A 77 14.90 4.06 -5.17
N ILE A 78 15.00 2.98 -5.93
CA ILE A 78 14.00 1.92 -5.96
C ILE A 78 14.05 1.14 -4.65
N ARG A 79 12.90 0.95 -4.03
CA ARG A 79 12.75 0.17 -2.79
C ARG A 79 11.93 -1.06 -3.06
N ALA A 80 12.43 -2.21 -2.66
CA ALA A 80 11.81 -3.48 -2.92
C ALA A 80 11.74 -4.37 -1.68
N CYS A 81 10.71 -5.22 -1.66
CA CYS A 81 10.60 -6.34 -0.76
C CYS A 81 10.96 -7.61 -1.53
N ILE A 82 12.07 -8.21 -1.16
CA ILE A 82 12.67 -9.36 -1.86
C ILE A 82 12.35 -10.64 -1.11
N VAL A 83 11.88 -11.64 -1.84
CA VAL A 83 11.69 -13.00 -1.37
C VAL A 83 12.70 -13.93 -2.03
N ARG A 84 13.13 -14.96 -1.32
CA ARG A 84 14.09 -15.95 -1.82
C ARG A 84 13.47 -17.34 -1.78
N ASP A 85 13.93 -18.20 -2.68
CA ASP A 85 13.62 -19.62 -2.61
C ASP A 85 14.25 -20.28 -1.36
N ALA A 86 13.87 -21.51 -1.06
CA ALA A 86 14.38 -22.22 0.12
C ALA A 86 15.89 -22.46 0.09
N ALA A 87 16.49 -22.50 -1.09
CA ALA A 87 17.95 -22.66 -1.26
C ALA A 87 18.69 -21.30 -1.21
N GLY A 88 17.96 -20.18 -1.27
CA GLY A 88 18.54 -18.83 -1.30
C GLY A 88 19.27 -18.47 -2.60
N CYS A 89 19.17 -19.31 -3.63
CA CYS A 89 19.87 -19.11 -4.90
C CYS A 89 19.07 -18.26 -5.90
N CYS A 90 17.75 -18.22 -5.75
CA CYS A 90 16.86 -17.42 -6.60
C CYS A 90 16.13 -16.39 -5.76
N ALA A 91 15.96 -15.19 -6.32
CA ALA A 91 15.25 -14.10 -5.68
C ALA A 91 14.21 -13.52 -6.63
N SER A 92 13.09 -13.08 -6.10
CA SER A 92 12.08 -12.30 -6.77
C SER A 92 11.57 -11.23 -5.79
N GLY A 93 10.85 -10.23 -6.24
CA GLY A 93 10.35 -9.20 -5.33
C GLY A 93 9.43 -8.23 -5.99
N LEU A 94 8.86 -7.37 -5.17
CA LEU A 94 7.99 -6.28 -5.59
C LEU A 94 8.61 -4.97 -5.13
N GLU A 95 8.70 -4.03 -6.04
CA GLU A 95 8.94 -2.64 -5.70
C GLU A 95 7.75 -2.11 -4.89
N PHE A 96 8.00 -1.14 -4.01
CA PHE A 96 6.91 -0.55 -3.25
C PHE A 96 7.06 0.95 -3.03
N ARG A 97 5.92 1.61 -2.91
CA ARG A 97 5.80 3.03 -2.50
C ARG A 97 4.86 3.12 -1.31
N LEU A 98 5.33 3.78 -0.25
CA LEU A 98 4.55 3.96 0.98
C LEU A 98 3.41 4.96 0.76
N ALA A 99 2.26 4.70 1.38
CA ALA A 99 1.09 5.57 1.38
C ALA A 99 1.37 6.93 2.05
N ALA A 100 2.21 6.92 3.08
CA ALA A 100 2.61 8.10 3.82
C ALA A 100 4.12 8.10 4.10
N PRO A 101 4.76 9.28 4.15
CA PRO A 101 6.17 9.37 4.53
C PRO A 101 6.40 8.80 5.93
N GLN A 102 7.30 7.85 6.03
CA GLN A 102 7.74 7.27 7.30
C GLN A 102 9.19 6.79 7.16
N PRO A 103 9.93 6.63 8.27
CA PRO A 103 11.29 6.10 8.22
C PRO A 103 11.32 4.71 7.60
N TYR A 104 12.28 4.48 6.71
CA TYR A 104 12.54 3.15 6.19
C TYR A 104 13.40 2.37 7.16
N PRO A 105 13.22 1.05 7.23
CA PRO A 105 14.05 0.19 8.06
C PRO A 105 15.49 0.10 7.51
N PRO A 106 16.43 -0.42 8.31
CA PRO A 106 17.78 -0.69 7.81
C PRO A 106 17.76 -1.63 6.60
N GLU A 107 18.76 -1.47 5.72
CA GLU A 107 18.99 -2.38 4.60
C GLU A 107 19.10 -3.83 5.08
N ASP A 108 18.64 -4.78 4.27
CA ASP A 108 18.61 -6.23 4.56
C ASP A 108 17.75 -6.65 5.76
N SER A 109 16.95 -5.75 6.35
CA SER A 109 16.02 -6.14 7.42
C SER A 109 14.79 -6.87 6.88
N GLN A 110 14.22 -7.74 7.72
CA GLN A 110 12.92 -8.35 7.42
C GLN A 110 11.82 -7.31 7.59
N ILE A 111 10.96 -7.24 6.62
CA ILE A 111 9.79 -6.35 6.62
C ILE A 111 8.54 -7.12 6.27
N MET A 112 7.41 -6.62 6.76
CA MET A 112 6.09 -7.06 6.33
C MET A 112 5.35 -5.83 5.77
N LEU A 113 4.76 -5.98 4.59
CA LEU A 113 4.05 -4.94 3.88
C LEU A 113 2.62 -5.36 3.58
N VAL A 114 1.73 -4.38 3.63
CA VAL A 114 0.39 -4.46 3.04
C VAL A 114 0.23 -3.30 2.07
N GLY A 115 -0.29 -3.57 0.88
CA GLY A 115 -0.52 -2.53 -0.12
C GLY A 115 -1.31 -3.05 -1.31
N THR A 116 -1.53 -2.20 -2.28
CA THR A 116 -2.28 -2.53 -3.51
C THR A 116 -1.31 -2.75 -4.66
N LEU A 117 -1.48 -3.84 -5.40
CA LEU A 117 -0.70 -4.11 -6.60
C LEU A 117 -1.15 -3.20 -7.75
N ALA A 118 -0.22 -2.51 -8.37
CA ALA A 118 -0.46 -1.63 -9.50
C ALA A 118 0.60 -1.84 -10.59
N LEU A 119 0.24 -1.52 -11.82
CA LEU A 119 1.19 -1.50 -12.93
C LEU A 119 1.87 -0.13 -12.99
N ASP A 120 3.18 -0.12 -13.07
CA ASP A 120 3.94 1.07 -13.45
C ASP A 120 4.12 1.05 -14.98
N ASP A 121 3.31 1.85 -15.67
CA ASP A 121 3.33 1.97 -17.13
C ASP A 121 4.46 2.89 -17.65
N SER A 122 5.26 3.46 -16.75
CA SER A 122 6.45 4.24 -17.15
C SER A 122 7.56 3.35 -17.67
N GLU A 123 7.52 2.06 -17.36
CA GLU A 123 8.45 1.04 -17.82
C GLU A 123 7.87 0.26 -19.01
N THR A 124 8.76 -0.29 -19.84
CA THR A 124 8.35 -1.14 -20.97
C THR A 124 9.17 -2.41 -21.01
N PRO A 125 8.58 -3.58 -20.68
CA PRO A 125 7.18 -3.82 -20.30
C PRO A 125 6.82 -3.21 -18.94
N PRO A 126 5.50 -2.98 -18.67
CA PRO A 126 5.04 -2.49 -17.37
C PRO A 126 5.47 -3.38 -16.22
N VAL A 127 5.87 -2.78 -15.12
CA VAL A 127 6.34 -3.46 -13.91
C VAL A 127 5.24 -3.48 -12.85
N LEU A 128 5.07 -4.61 -12.17
CA LEU A 128 4.16 -4.73 -11.05
C LEU A 128 4.82 -4.19 -9.78
N MET A 129 4.15 -3.27 -9.12
CA MET A 129 4.64 -2.68 -7.88
C MET A 129 3.54 -2.63 -6.82
N LEU A 130 3.93 -2.47 -5.57
CA LEU A 130 3.03 -2.28 -4.44
C LEU A 130 2.91 -0.78 -4.14
N ILE A 131 1.73 -0.22 -4.35
CA ILE A 131 1.42 1.17 -4.02
C ILE A 131 0.57 1.25 -2.75
N ASP A 132 0.48 2.46 -2.18
CA ASP A 132 -0.22 2.71 -0.93
C ASP A 132 0.20 1.74 0.18
N ALA A 133 1.47 1.36 0.14
CA ALA A 133 2.02 0.37 1.05
C ALA A 133 2.18 0.93 2.46
N ALA A 134 2.01 0.05 3.44
CA ALA A 134 2.31 0.31 4.84
C ALA A 134 3.08 -0.88 5.43
N PHE A 135 4.01 -0.58 6.35
CA PHE A 135 4.61 -1.63 7.16
C PHE A 135 3.56 -2.21 8.10
N ALA A 136 3.48 -3.53 8.17
CA ALA A 136 2.61 -4.29 9.06
C ALA A 136 3.43 -4.99 10.15
N GLU A 137 2.77 -5.36 11.24
CA GLU A 137 3.33 -6.15 12.32
C GLU A 137 2.91 -7.61 12.22
#